data_f240393e77b0432b3464beed456a1964
#
_entry.id   f240393e77b0432b3464beed456a1964
#
_cell.length_a   1.000
_cell.length_b   1.000
_cell.length_c   1.000
_cell.angle_alpha   90.00
_cell.angle_beta   90.00
_cell.angle_gamma   90.00
#
_symmetry.space_group_name_H-M   'P 1'
#
loop_
_entity.id
_entity.type
_entity.pdbx_description
1 polymer ?
#
loop_
_entity_poly.entity_id
_entity_poly.type
_entity_poly.pdbx_seq_one_letter_code
_entity_poly.pdbx_strand_id
1 'polypeptide(L)'
;MKKIVLIFMLLAPMISLADRRSEFVEATLKYEKSSVNSAHVNAYAVNQEKLDIYRAAHPRYNFPKHIKDLNEPQAEQILSYFWDNYRFGDYKYDEILEKVWDMMIHMSMSDLEKQINECIRKYYKFDDSFYTPFGSVTSVSLLNGMAPEHIPDFYLILDKIQY
;
A
#
# COMPACT_ATOMS: atom_id res chain seq x y z
N MET A 1 11.72 18.40 -0.75
CA MET A 1 10.90 17.26 -1.20
C MET A 1 11.21 17.01 -2.67
N LYS A 2 11.94 15.95 -2.99
CA LYS A 2 12.25 15.59 -4.38
C LYS A 2 11.10 14.72 -4.89
N LYS A 3 10.32 15.27 -5.82
CA LYS A 3 9.30 14.51 -6.55
C LYS A 3 9.99 13.42 -7.35
N ILE A 4 9.76 12.17 -6.98
CA ILE A 4 10.07 11.04 -7.84
C ILE A 4 8.95 10.99 -8.87
N VAL A 5 9.17 11.65 -10.00
CA VAL A 5 8.39 11.42 -11.21
C VAL A 5 8.91 10.10 -11.78
N LEU A 6 8.25 9.02 -11.43
CA LEU A 6 8.49 7.75 -12.09
C LEU A 6 7.99 7.88 -13.53
N ILE A 7 8.94 7.92 -14.46
CA ILE A 7 8.66 7.86 -15.89
C ILE A 7 8.23 6.41 -16.22
N PHE A 8 6.94 6.12 -16.03
CA PHE A 8 6.29 4.90 -16.51
C PHE A 8 5.19 5.25 -17.52
N MET A 9 5.51 6.07 -18.50
CA MET A 9 4.65 6.23 -19.68
C MET A 9 5.45 5.84 -20.91
N LEU A 10 5.17 4.67 -21.43
CA LEU A 10 5.19 4.24 -22.82
C LEU A 10 5.68 2.80 -22.96
N LEU A 11 4.82 1.86 -22.59
CA LEU A 11 4.76 0.51 -23.19
C LEU A 11 3.62 -0.27 -22.48
N ALA A 12 2.38 0.02 -22.84
CA ALA A 12 1.30 -0.87 -22.47
C ALA A 12 1.20 -1.97 -23.54
N PRO A 13 1.58 -3.19 -23.18
CA PRO A 13 0.72 -4.31 -23.45
C PRO A 13 0.47 -5.07 -22.16
N MET A 14 -0.78 -5.44 -21.91
CA MET A 14 -1.30 -6.43 -20.98
C MET A 14 -0.28 -7.00 -19.98
N ILE A 15 0.17 -6.19 -19.02
CA ILE A 15 0.93 -6.66 -17.87
C ILE A 15 -0.04 -7.52 -17.05
N SER A 16 0.32 -8.76 -16.76
CA SER A 16 -0.50 -9.63 -15.93
C SER A 16 -0.56 -9.06 -14.50
N LEU A 17 -1.62 -9.39 -13.74
CA LEU A 17 -1.72 -8.97 -12.32
C LEU A 17 -0.50 -9.41 -11.48
N ALA A 18 0.11 -10.53 -11.86
CA ALA A 18 1.32 -11.04 -11.22
C ALA A 18 2.54 -10.13 -11.52
N ASP A 19 2.63 -9.59 -12.74
CA ASP A 19 3.72 -8.69 -13.13
C ASP A 19 3.62 -7.37 -12.36
N ARG A 20 2.40 -6.81 -12.22
CA ARG A 20 2.18 -5.56 -11.49
C ARG A 20 2.58 -5.67 -10.01
N ARG A 21 2.25 -6.79 -9.35
CA ARG A 21 2.70 -7.06 -7.98
C ARG A 21 4.22 -7.07 -7.87
N SER A 22 4.89 -7.84 -8.72
CA SER A 22 6.35 -7.94 -8.71
C SER A 22 7.01 -6.57 -8.91
N GLU A 23 6.53 -5.78 -9.87
CA GLU A 23 7.04 -4.43 -10.13
C GLU A 23 6.95 -3.53 -8.88
N PHE A 24 5.80 -3.50 -8.21
CA PHE A 24 5.61 -2.67 -7.01
C PHE A 24 6.47 -3.14 -5.84
N VAL A 25 6.51 -4.44 -5.57
CA VAL A 25 7.29 -5.01 -4.47
C VAL A 25 8.78 -4.82 -4.70
N GLU A 26 9.29 -5.11 -5.90
CA GLU A 26 10.71 -4.91 -6.25
C GLU A 26 11.11 -3.43 -6.20
N ALA A 27 10.27 -2.55 -6.74
CA ALA A 27 10.51 -1.10 -6.70
C ALA A 27 10.60 -0.60 -5.25
N THR A 28 9.70 -1.08 -4.38
CA THR A 28 9.68 -0.75 -2.95
C THR A 28 10.96 -1.22 -2.26
N LEU A 29 11.34 -2.47 -2.41
CA LEU A 29 12.55 -3.04 -1.82
C LEU A 29 13.81 -2.29 -2.27
N LYS A 30 13.88 -1.95 -3.55
CA LYS A 30 15.00 -1.21 -4.12
C LYS A 30 15.09 0.22 -3.58
N TYR A 31 13.93 0.90 -3.46
CA TYR A 31 13.87 2.26 -2.94
C TYR A 31 14.27 2.32 -1.47
N GLU A 32 13.71 1.48 -0.65
CA GLU A 32 13.97 1.44 0.80
C GLU A 32 15.42 1.05 1.12
N LYS A 33 16.04 0.16 0.34
CA LYS A 33 17.48 -0.12 0.44
C LYS A 33 18.34 1.11 0.22
N SER A 34 17.92 2.03 -0.65
CA SER A 34 18.69 3.24 -0.97
C SER A 34 18.48 4.37 0.04
N SER A 35 17.40 4.31 0.83
CA SER A 35 16.96 5.40 1.72
C SER A 35 17.25 5.19 3.21
N VAL A 36 18.18 4.30 3.56
CA VAL A 36 18.52 3.86 4.92
C VAL A 36 18.76 5.02 5.91
N ASN A 37 17.71 5.73 6.31
CA ASN A 37 17.78 6.75 7.36
C ASN A 37 16.51 6.86 8.23
N SER A 38 15.51 5.98 8.10
CA SER A 38 14.34 6.03 8.97
C SER A 38 14.44 5.04 10.12
N ALA A 39 14.37 5.55 11.34
CA ALA A 39 14.50 4.78 12.58
C ALA A 39 13.35 3.76 12.84
N HIS A 40 12.34 3.72 11.99
CA HIS A 40 11.10 2.98 12.23
C HIS A 40 10.77 1.89 11.21
N VAL A 41 11.41 1.88 10.07
CA VAL A 41 11.23 0.86 9.02
C VAL A 41 12.59 0.20 8.78
N ASN A 42 12.61 -1.11 8.65
CA ASN A 42 13.88 -1.75 8.28
C ASN A 42 14.21 -1.44 6.80
N ALA A 43 15.40 -1.87 6.35
CA ALA A 43 15.88 -1.64 4.98
C ALA A 43 14.99 -2.24 3.87
N TYR A 44 13.86 -2.87 4.22
CA TYR A 44 12.97 -3.61 3.33
C TYR A 44 11.52 -3.14 3.40
N ALA A 45 11.23 -1.92 3.87
CA ALA A 45 9.86 -1.37 3.93
C ALA A 45 8.87 -2.15 4.83
N VAL A 46 9.36 -2.99 5.72
CA VAL A 46 8.53 -3.78 6.65
C VAL A 46 8.74 -3.30 8.08
N ASN A 47 7.68 -2.90 8.76
CA ASN A 47 7.71 -2.59 10.20
C ASN A 47 7.36 -3.82 11.05
N GLN A 48 7.52 -3.70 12.37
CA GLN A 48 7.28 -4.83 13.29
C GLN A 48 5.82 -5.30 13.26
N GLU A 49 4.85 -4.38 13.14
CA GLU A 49 3.43 -4.71 13.05
C GLU A 49 3.14 -5.63 11.85
N LYS A 50 3.65 -5.29 10.67
CA LYS A 50 3.46 -6.08 9.46
C LYS A 50 4.09 -7.46 9.57
N LEU A 51 5.29 -7.56 10.15
CA LEU A 51 5.92 -8.84 10.44
C LEU A 51 5.06 -9.68 11.38
N ASP A 52 4.50 -9.08 12.44
CA ASP A 52 3.68 -9.79 13.42
C ASP A 52 2.34 -10.24 12.81
N ILE A 53 1.70 -9.42 11.99
CA ILE A 53 0.49 -9.80 11.23
C ILE A 53 0.80 -11.00 10.32
N TYR A 54 1.88 -10.93 9.56
CA TYR A 54 2.27 -12.02 8.65
C TYR A 54 2.55 -13.32 9.41
N ARG A 55 3.28 -13.26 10.52
CA ARG A 55 3.60 -14.42 11.36
C ARG A 55 2.33 -15.05 11.96
N ALA A 56 1.39 -14.23 12.39
CA ALA A 56 0.11 -14.69 12.92
C ALA A 56 -0.71 -15.44 11.84
N ALA A 57 -0.68 -14.95 10.59
CA ALA A 57 -1.34 -15.58 9.45
C ALA A 57 -0.62 -16.87 8.99
N HIS A 58 0.69 -16.97 9.22
CA HIS A 58 1.54 -18.06 8.74
C HIS A 58 2.35 -18.73 9.87
N PRO A 59 1.71 -19.32 10.90
CA PRO A 59 2.40 -19.82 12.10
C PRO A 59 3.35 -21.01 11.81
N ARG A 60 3.24 -21.62 10.64
CA ARG A 60 4.10 -22.74 10.22
C ARG A 60 5.39 -22.31 9.53
N TYR A 61 5.50 -21.03 9.17
CA TYR A 61 6.69 -20.51 8.50
C TYR A 61 7.69 -20.00 9.54
N ASN A 62 8.97 -20.29 9.29
CA ASN A 62 10.04 -19.86 10.18
C ASN A 62 10.47 -18.42 9.86
N PHE A 63 9.67 -17.44 10.31
CA PHE A 63 9.99 -16.03 10.20
C PHE A 63 10.62 -15.51 11.50
N PRO A 64 11.56 -14.53 11.41
CA PRO A 64 12.19 -13.96 12.58
C PRO A 64 11.16 -13.28 13.50
N LYS A 65 11.50 -13.16 14.78
CA LYS A 65 10.67 -12.47 15.76
C LYS A 65 10.77 -10.95 15.62
N HIS A 66 11.92 -10.46 15.18
CA HIS A 66 12.20 -9.02 15.11
C HIS A 66 12.59 -8.61 13.69
N ILE A 67 12.13 -7.41 13.26
CA ILE A 67 12.40 -6.87 11.93
C ILE A 67 13.90 -6.73 11.62
N LYS A 68 14.74 -6.51 12.63
CA LYS A 68 16.20 -6.40 12.45
C LYS A 68 16.84 -7.69 11.90
N ASP A 69 16.17 -8.82 12.09
CA ASP A 69 16.65 -10.15 11.68
C ASP A 69 15.98 -10.59 10.35
N LEU A 70 15.15 -9.72 9.76
CA LEU A 70 14.46 -9.98 8.50
C LEU A 70 15.43 -9.84 7.32
N ASN A 71 15.36 -10.76 6.39
CA ASN A 71 16.09 -10.67 5.12
C ASN A 71 15.17 -10.28 3.95
N GLU A 72 15.78 -9.90 2.83
CA GLU A 72 15.06 -9.40 1.65
C GLU A 72 14.03 -10.39 1.10
N PRO A 73 14.33 -11.70 0.88
CA PRO A 73 13.32 -12.66 0.43
C PRO A 73 12.13 -12.80 1.38
N GLN A 74 12.34 -12.66 2.69
CA GLN A 74 11.26 -12.68 3.67
C GLN A 74 10.43 -11.40 3.62
N ALA A 75 11.07 -10.25 3.43
CA ALA A 75 10.38 -8.97 3.25
C ALA A 75 9.50 -8.97 1.99
N GLU A 76 10.02 -9.51 0.88
CA GLU A 76 9.27 -9.70 -0.37
C GLU A 76 8.00 -10.55 -0.15
N GLN A 77 8.10 -11.65 0.61
CA GLN A 77 6.95 -12.47 0.94
C GLN A 77 5.91 -11.71 1.79
N ILE A 78 6.34 -10.90 2.75
CA ILE A 78 5.44 -10.08 3.56
C ILE A 78 4.75 -9.03 2.69
N LEU A 79 5.47 -8.29 1.87
CA LEU A 79 4.90 -7.28 0.98
C LEU A 79 3.93 -7.89 -0.03
N SER A 80 4.27 -9.04 -0.62
CA SER A 80 3.38 -9.78 -1.51
C SER A 80 2.09 -10.24 -0.80
N TYR A 81 2.21 -10.69 0.45
CA TYR A 81 1.04 -11.05 1.28
C TYR A 81 0.11 -9.84 1.48
N PHE A 82 0.66 -8.66 1.80
CA PHE A 82 -0.16 -7.45 1.95
C PHE A 82 -0.78 -7.03 0.61
N TRP A 83 -0.05 -7.14 -0.50
CA TRP A 83 -0.59 -6.88 -1.82
C TRP A 83 -1.83 -7.72 -2.12
N ASP A 84 -1.75 -9.03 -1.90
CA ASP A 84 -2.83 -9.95 -2.21
C ASP A 84 -4.01 -9.81 -1.23
N ASN A 85 -3.76 -9.69 0.09
CA ASN A 85 -4.82 -9.63 1.09
C ASN A 85 -5.59 -8.31 1.09
N TYR A 86 -4.95 -7.22 0.71
CA TYR A 86 -5.60 -5.90 0.65
C TYR A 86 -5.95 -5.49 -0.78
N ARG A 87 -5.91 -6.45 -1.72
CA ARG A 87 -6.43 -6.34 -3.07
C ARG A 87 -5.82 -5.18 -3.88
N PHE A 88 -4.54 -4.87 -3.67
CA PHE A 88 -3.87 -3.79 -4.40
C PHE A 88 -3.88 -4.02 -5.91
N GLY A 89 -3.85 -5.28 -6.37
CA GLY A 89 -3.97 -5.64 -7.79
C GLY A 89 -5.30 -5.24 -8.43
N ASP A 90 -6.35 -5.04 -7.63
CA ASP A 90 -7.70 -4.70 -8.11
C ASP A 90 -7.91 -3.18 -8.29
N TYR A 91 -6.96 -2.34 -7.88
CA TYR A 91 -7.06 -0.89 -8.06
C TYR A 91 -6.99 -0.51 -9.54
N LYS A 92 -7.97 0.27 -9.98
CA LYS A 92 -8.08 0.73 -11.38
C LYS A 92 -7.14 1.89 -11.71
N TYR A 93 -6.91 2.78 -10.75
CA TYR A 93 -6.17 4.03 -10.94
C TYR A 93 -4.80 3.94 -10.28
N ASP A 94 -3.74 4.06 -11.09
CA ASP A 94 -2.36 3.93 -10.63
C ASP A 94 -1.98 5.00 -9.60
N GLU A 95 -2.44 6.23 -9.77
CA GLU A 95 -2.14 7.31 -8.83
C GLU A 95 -2.70 7.03 -7.42
N ILE A 96 -3.91 6.46 -7.34
CA ILE A 96 -4.50 6.07 -6.06
C ILE A 96 -3.76 4.86 -5.49
N LEU A 97 -3.48 3.87 -6.33
CA LEU A 97 -2.74 2.68 -5.93
C LEU A 97 -1.37 3.04 -5.33
N GLU A 98 -0.57 3.83 -6.06
CA GLU A 98 0.76 4.24 -5.63
C GLU A 98 0.72 4.95 -4.27
N LYS A 99 -0.22 5.88 -4.10
CA LYS A 99 -0.36 6.63 -2.85
C LYS A 99 -0.79 5.73 -1.68
N VAL A 100 -1.80 4.87 -1.89
CA VAL A 100 -2.29 3.96 -0.84
C VAL A 100 -1.24 2.90 -0.50
N TRP A 101 -0.48 2.43 -1.48
CA TRP A 101 0.64 1.53 -1.26
C TRP A 101 1.75 2.18 -0.42
N ASP A 102 2.14 3.40 -0.76
CA ASP A 102 3.12 4.19 0.00
C ASP A 102 2.66 4.41 1.46
N MET A 103 1.39 4.79 1.66
CA MET A 103 0.79 4.89 2.99
C MET A 103 0.84 3.54 3.73
N MET A 104 0.52 2.43 3.08
CA MET A 104 0.59 1.10 3.68
C MET A 104 1.99 0.78 4.16
N ILE A 105 3.03 1.17 3.44
CA ILE A 105 4.42 0.95 3.84
C ILE A 105 4.76 1.70 5.14
N HIS A 106 4.34 2.95 5.25
CA HIS A 106 4.79 3.87 6.30
C HIS A 106 3.85 3.95 7.51
N MET A 107 2.58 3.54 7.40
CA MET A 107 1.59 3.63 8.47
C MET A 107 1.33 2.28 9.15
N SER A 108 0.71 2.32 10.35
CA SER A 108 0.04 1.14 10.90
C SER A 108 -1.18 0.76 10.05
N MET A 109 -1.56 -0.51 10.05
CA MET A 109 -2.74 -0.96 9.29
C MET A 109 -4.03 -0.32 9.81
N SER A 110 -4.11 -0.08 11.12
CA SER A 110 -5.25 0.61 11.75
C SER A 110 -5.35 2.07 11.33
N ASP A 111 -4.23 2.80 11.28
CA ASP A 111 -4.22 4.19 10.84
C ASP A 111 -4.54 4.31 9.36
N LEU A 112 -3.97 3.43 8.53
CA LEU A 112 -4.26 3.36 7.10
C LEU A 112 -5.77 3.20 6.85
N GLU A 113 -6.40 2.20 7.50
CA GLU A 113 -7.84 1.95 7.37
C GLU A 113 -8.67 3.16 7.79
N LYS A 114 -8.33 3.79 8.91
CA LYS A 114 -8.99 5.01 9.39
C LYS A 114 -8.88 6.13 8.36
N GLN A 115 -7.69 6.40 7.85
CA GLN A 115 -7.44 7.49 6.90
C GLN A 115 -8.16 7.27 5.57
N ILE A 116 -8.15 6.05 5.05
CA ILE A 116 -8.86 5.71 3.80
C ILE A 116 -10.38 5.89 3.99
N ASN A 117 -10.94 5.44 5.12
CA ASN A 117 -12.36 5.67 5.42
C ASN A 117 -12.71 7.16 5.53
N GLU A 118 -11.87 7.97 6.16
CA GLU A 118 -12.06 9.41 6.24
C GLU A 118 -12.05 10.06 4.84
N CYS A 119 -11.12 9.66 3.98
CA CYS A 119 -11.07 10.14 2.60
C CYS A 119 -12.32 9.75 1.79
N ILE A 120 -12.78 8.50 1.91
CA ILE A 120 -13.98 8.01 1.23
C ILE A 120 -15.22 8.78 1.74
N ARG A 121 -15.40 8.92 3.05
CA ARG A 121 -16.51 9.69 3.62
C ARG A 121 -16.53 11.13 3.13
N LYS A 122 -15.37 11.78 3.16
CA LYS A 122 -15.24 13.18 2.73
C LYS A 122 -15.55 13.35 1.25
N TYR A 123 -15.07 12.44 0.42
CA TYR A 123 -15.28 12.51 -1.02
C TYR A 123 -16.75 12.25 -1.39
N TYR A 124 -17.35 11.15 -0.89
CA TYR A 124 -18.71 10.76 -1.18
C TYR A 124 -19.77 11.47 -0.31
N LYS A 125 -19.34 12.29 0.67
CA LYS A 125 -20.20 12.96 1.65
C LYS A 125 -21.06 11.98 2.45
N PHE A 126 -20.49 10.82 2.77
CA PHE A 126 -21.10 9.88 3.69
C PHE A 126 -21.07 10.42 5.13
N ASP A 127 -22.01 9.97 5.96
CA ASP A 127 -22.02 10.30 7.40
C ASP A 127 -20.89 9.57 8.17
N ASP A 128 -20.70 9.94 9.43
CA ASP A 128 -19.63 9.39 10.26
C ASP A 128 -19.82 7.92 10.63
N SER A 129 -21.00 7.35 10.43
CA SER A 129 -21.28 5.92 10.66
C SER A 129 -20.77 5.03 9.53
N PHE A 130 -20.50 5.61 8.35
CA PHE A 130 -19.99 4.84 7.23
C PHE A 130 -18.58 4.30 7.53
N TYR A 131 -18.45 3.00 7.33
CA TYR A 131 -17.17 2.29 7.49
C TYR A 131 -17.07 1.12 6.50
N THR A 132 -15.90 0.93 5.96
CA THR A 132 -15.57 -0.23 5.13
C THR A 132 -14.18 -0.75 5.48
N PRO A 133 -14.01 -2.07 5.74
CA PRO A 133 -12.70 -2.63 6.01
C PRO A 133 -11.75 -2.36 4.84
N PHE A 134 -10.55 -1.90 5.16
CA PHE A 134 -9.52 -1.65 4.15
C PHE A 134 -9.21 -2.93 3.37
N GLY A 135 -9.10 -2.81 2.05
CA GLY A 135 -8.87 -3.95 1.14
C GLY A 135 -10.10 -4.84 0.92
N SER A 136 -11.27 -4.53 1.51
CA SER A 136 -12.51 -5.23 1.18
C SER A 136 -12.95 -4.94 -0.25
N VAL A 137 -13.79 -5.82 -0.80
CA VAL A 137 -14.42 -5.59 -2.13
C VAL A 137 -15.13 -4.24 -2.16
N THR A 138 -15.80 -3.85 -1.07
CA THR A 138 -16.53 -2.58 -0.97
C THR A 138 -15.58 -1.39 -1.04
N SER A 139 -14.50 -1.37 -0.26
CA SER A 139 -13.54 -0.26 -0.26
C SER A 139 -12.87 -0.07 -1.63
N VAL A 140 -12.42 -1.17 -2.23
CA VAL A 140 -11.80 -1.15 -3.57
C VAL A 140 -12.82 -0.73 -4.64
N SER A 141 -14.07 -1.20 -4.56
CA SER A 141 -15.12 -0.81 -5.51
C SER A 141 -15.47 0.67 -5.42
N LEU A 142 -15.49 1.25 -4.22
CA LEU A 142 -15.71 2.70 -4.04
C LEU A 142 -14.57 3.50 -4.69
N LEU A 143 -13.32 3.12 -4.46
CA LEU A 143 -12.17 3.78 -5.06
C LEU A 143 -12.16 3.63 -6.59
N ASN A 144 -12.48 2.45 -7.10
CA ASN A 144 -12.55 2.18 -8.54
C ASN A 144 -13.78 2.81 -9.24
N GLY A 145 -14.82 3.09 -8.49
CA GLY A 145 -16.07 3.70 -8.99
C GLY A 145 -16.00 5.21 -9.20
N MET A 146 -14.89 5.85 -8.83
CA MET A 146 -14.71 7.28 -9.09
C MET A 146 -14.65 7.55 -10.60
N ALA A 147 -15.27 8.65 -11.02
CA ALA A 147 -15.10 9.13 -12.38
C ALA A 147 -13.68 9.65 -12.60
N PRO A 148 -13.05 9.43 -13.76
CA PRO A 148 -11.64 9.79 -14.00
C PRO A 148 -11.35 11.28 -13.72
N GLU A 149 -12.28 12.16 -14.00
CA GLU A 149 -12.16 13.61 -13.77
C GLU A 149 -12.08 13.99 -12.28
N HIS A 150 -12.51 13.09 -11.39
CA HIS A 150 -12.49 13.31 -9.94
C HIS A 150 -11.24 12.72 -9.25
N ILE A 151 -10.44 11.95 -9.96
CA ILE A 151 -9.22 11.34 -9.41
C ILE A 151 -8.24 12.38 -8.87
N PRO A 152 -7.96 13.50 -9.58
CA PRO A 152 -7.09 14.53 -9.05
C PRO A 152 -7.58 15.13 -7.73
N ASP A 153 -8.87 15.35 -7.57
CA ASP A 153 -9.46 15.90 -6.35
C ASP A 153 -9.35 14.92 -5.18
N PHE A 154 -9.61 13.64 -5.43
CA PHE A 154 -9.44 12.60 -4.42
C PHE A 154 -7.97 12.42 -4.03
N TYR A 155 -7.07 12.42 -5.01
CA TYR A 155 -5.63 12.37 -4.77
C TYR A 155 -5.16 13.52 -3.87
N LEU A 156 -5.66 14.75 -4.09
CA LEU A 156 -5.37 15.89 -3.23
C LEU A 156 -5.86 15.71 -1.78
N ILE A 157 -6.90 14.93 -1.56
CA ILE A 157 -7.36 14.57 -0.21
C ILE A 157 -6.38 13.58 0.42
N LEU A 158 -5.97 12.56 -0.31
CA LEU A 158 -4.98 11.58 0.13
C LEU A 158 -3.60 12.22 0.40
N ASP A 159 -3.18 13.15 -0.45
CA ASP A 159 -1.85 13.78 -0.35
C ASP A 159 -1.70 14.71 0.87
N LYS A 160 -2.80 15.11 1.49
CA LYS A 160 -2.81 15.86 2.76
C LYS A 160 -2.52 15.00 3.99
N ILE A 161 -2.58 13.69 3.85
CA ILE A 161 -2.25 12.76 4.93
C ILE A 161 -0.73 12.79 5.12
N GLN A 162 -0.31 13.16 6.33
CA GLN A 162 1.10 13.11 6.75
C GLN A 162 1.32 11.83 7.57
N TYR A 163 2.40 11.11 7.28
CA TYR A 163 2.81 9.89 7.97
C TYR A 163 4.34 9.77 8.05
#